data_90b35eba8fe957248c5d3f6fe03020d0
#
_entry.id   90b35eba8fe957248c5d3f6fe03020d0
#
_cell.length_a   1.000
_cell.length_b   1.000
_cell.length_c   1.000
_cell.angle_alpha   90.00
_cell.angle_beta   90.00
_cell.angle_gamma   90.00
#
_symmetry.space_group_name_H-M   'P 1'
#
loop_
_entity.id
_entity.type
_entity.pdbx_description
1 polymer ?
#
loop_
_entity_poly.entity_id
_entity_poly.type
_entity_poly.pdbx_seq_one_letter_code
_entity_poly.pdbx_strand_id
1 'polypeptide(L)'
;MGLFNNKPHLYCFVAFQKNLYHMKYKTLLLFLLLICFSVSAQQTINGSLMHDGIQRDYILYIPANYNGNTDVPLVLNFHGYGSNATEQMNYGDFRDLSDTEGFLLVHPQGTTINGERGWNVGFPGSGSTTDDVGFTEALIDELANLYAINLDRVYATGMSNGGFMSFLLACQLSQKIAAIASVAGS
;
A
#
# COMPACT_ATOMS: atom_id res chain seq x y z
N MET A 1 16.38 61.06 58.67
CA MET A 1 15.53 59.95 58.96
C MET A 1 15.19 59.26 57.64
N GLY A 2 16.03 58.32 57.26
CA GLY A 2 15.92 57.63 55.96
C GLY A 2 15.24 56.28 56.12
N LEU A 3 14.14 56.06 55.41
CA LEU A 3 13.46 54.78 55.32
C LEU A 3 14.09 53.94 54.20
N PHE A 4 14.92 52.99 54.57
CA PHE A 4 15.38 51.93 53.65
C PHE A 4 14.25 50.93 53.42
N ASN A 5 13.69 50.97 52.24
CA ASN A 5 12.69 50.00 51.83
C ASN A 5 13.38 48.85 51.07
N ASN A 6 13.98 47.94 51.81
CA ASN A 6 14.57 46.72 51.30
C ASN A 6 13.48 45.67 51.07
N LYS A 7 13.13 45.36 49.84
CA LYS A 7 12.27 44.20 49.49
C LYS A 7 13.03 43.17 48.63
N PRO A 8 14.07 42.51 49.19
CA PRO A 8 14.81 41.48 48.42
C PRO A 8 13.94 40.22 48.15
N HIS A 9 12.96 39.93 49.01
CA HIS A 9 12.09 38.76 48.87
C HIS A 9 11.16 38.79 47.66
N LEU A 10 10.77 39.99 47.20
CA LEU A 10 9.87 40.15 46.07
C LEU A 10 10.56 39.81 44.73
N TYR A 11 11.83 40.17 44.60
CA TYR A 11 12.63 39.88 43.38
C TYR A 11 12.94 38.39 43.28
N CYS A 12 13.21 37.72 44.37
CA CYS A 12 13.46 36.27 44.43
C CYS A 12 12.21 35.46 44.02
N PHE A 13 11.05 35.90 44.49
CA PHE A 13 9.78 35.25 44.16
C PHE A 13 9.40 35.42 42.67
N VAL A 14 9.59 36.60 42.10
CA VAL A 14 9.33 36.86 40.67
C VAL A 14 10.31 36.10 39.76
N ALA A 15 11.58 36.00 40.14
CA ALA A 15 12.57 35.23 39.41
C ALA A 15 12.27 33.69 39.47
N PHE A 16 11.80 33.20 40.59
CA PHE A 16 11.37 31.82 40.74
C PHE A 16 10.14 31.50 39.91
N GLN A 17 9.14 32.36 39.89
CA GLN A 17 7.94 32.22 39.06
C GLN A 17 8.31 32.23 37.55
N LYS A 18 9.19 33.12 37.10
CA LYS A 18 9.66 33.13 35.68
C LYS A 18 10.37 31.81 35.32
N ASN A 19 11.22 31.29 36.19
CA ASN A 19 11.89 30.00 35.93
C ASN A 19 10.91 28.83 35.88
N LEU A 20 9.88 28.79 36.71
CA LEU A 20 8.83 27.78 36.67
C LEU A 20 8.03 27.86 35.34
N TYR A 21 7.72 29.05 34.88
CA TYR A 21 7.05 29.27 33.59
C TYR A 21 7.93 28.76 32.43
N HIS A 22 9.20 29.16 32.38
CA HIS A 22 10.12 28.68 31.35
C HIS A 22 10.31 27.17 31.34
N MET A 23 10.32 26.54 32.52
CA MET A 23 10.44 25.10 32.66
C MET A 23 9.17 24.39 32.17
N LYS A 24 7.97 24.92 32.45
CA LYS A 24 6.68 24.39 31.94
C LYS A 24 6.58 24.51 30.41
N TYR A 25 7.02 25.62 29.82
CA TYR A 25 7.03 25.76 28.36
C TYR A 25 8.06 24.85 27.68
N LYS A 26 9.23 24.66 28.26
CA LYS A 26 10.24 23.72 27.74
C LYS A 26 9.76 22.27 27.81
N THR A 27 9.10 21.86 28.88
CA THR A 27 8.49 20.53 29.02
C THR A 27 7.32 20.34 28.06
N LEU A 28 6.47 21.34 27.88
CA LEU A 28 5.36 21.29 26.92
C LEU A 28 5.87 21.22 25.47
N LEU A 29 6.92 22.00 25.14
CA LEU A 29 7.56 21.97 23.81
C LEU A 29 8.23 20.63 23.54
N LEU A 30 8.87 20.02 24.54
CA LEU A 30 9.44 18.68 24.45
C LEU A 30 8.37 17.61 24.26
N PHE A 31 7.23 17.76 24.93
CA PHE A 31 6.07 16.87 24.79
C PHE A 31 5.42 17.00 23.41
N LEU A 32 5.31 18.22 22.87
CA LEU A 32 4.82 18.48 21.50
C LEU A 32 5.77 17.94 20.43
N LEU A 33 7.09 18.01 20.64
CA LEU A 33 8.09 17.41 19.76
C LEU A 33 8.06 15.88 19.75
N LEU A 34 7.69 15.25 20.86
CA LEU A 34 7.55 13.80 20.97
C LEU A 34 6.28 13.25 20.27
N ILE A 35 5.29 14.10 19.98
CA ILE A 35 4.04 13.70 19.31
C ILE A 35 4.21 13.69 17.78
N CYS A 36 5.29 14.26 17.22
CA CYS A 36 5.64 14.19 15.79
C CYS A 36 6.29 12.85 15.38
N PHE A 37 5.99 11.73 16.05
CA PHE A 37 6.24 10.43 15.45
C PHE A 37 5.22 10.24 14.34
N SER A 38 5.71 10.25 13.09
CA SER A 38 4.92 9.86 11.93
C SER A 38 4.39 8.45 12.15
N VAL A 39 3.13 8.35 12.57
CA VAL A 39 2.42 7.06 12.55
C VAL A 39 2.23 6.78 11.06
N SER A 40 3.00 5.84 10.53
CA SER A 40 2.72 5.29 9.20
C SER A 40 1.37 4.57 9.32
N ALA A 41 0.34 5.15 8.72
CA ALA A 41 -0.98 4.52 8.66
C ALA A 41 -1.04 3.67 7.38
N GLN A 42 -1.73 2.55 7.44
CA GLN A 42 -2.09 1.78 6.25
C GLN A 42 -2.74 2.68 5.20
N GLN A 43 -2.44 2.44 3.93
CA GLN A 43 -2.97 3.26 2.83
C GLN A 43 -3.61 2.37 1.77
N THR A 44 -4.75 2.82 1.25
CA THR A 44 -5.36 2.24 0.05
C THR A 44 -5.34 3.28 -1.05
N ILE A 45 -4.65 2.99 -2.15
CA ILE A 45 -4.40 3.90 -3.26
C ILE A 45 -5.08 3.35 -4.51
N ASN A 46 -5.91 4.18 -5.15
CA ASN A 46 -6.38 3.90 -6.50
C ASN A 46 -5.35 4.47 -7.49
N GLY A 47 -4.73 3.59 -8.26
CA GLY A 47 -3.73 3.95 -9.24
C GLY A 47 -4.14 3.54 -10.66
N SER A 48 -3.42 4.04 -11.64
CA SER A 48 -3.59 3.63 -13.04
C SER A 48 -2.29 3.80 -13.80
N LEU A 49 -2.12 3.00 -14.86
CA LEU A 49 -1.06 3.16 -15.84
C LEU A 49 -1.60 2.96 -17.24
N MET A 50 -0.89 3.47 -18.24
CA MET A 50 -1.21 3.24 -19.65
C MET A 50 -0.49 1.99 -20.15
N HIS A 51 -1.25 1.02 -20.72
CA HIS A 51 -0.69 -0.16 -21.38
C HIS A 51 -1.43 -0.39 -22.70
N ASP A 52 -0.70 -0.49 -23.80
CA ASP A 52 -1.23 -0.64 -25.16
C ASP A 52 -2.32 0.39 -25.55
N GLY A 53 -2.15 1.64 -25.10
CA GLY A 53 -3.12 2.72 -25.36
C GLY A 53 -4.40 2.64 -24.52
N ILE A 54 -4.49 1.71 -23.57
CA ILE A 54 -5.62 1.55 -22.65
C ILE A 54 -5.18 1.98 -21.24
N GLN A 55 -5.99 2.81 -20.59
CA GLN A 55 -5.80 3.07 -19.16
C GLN A 55 -6.21 1.84 -18.38
N ARG A 56 -5.29 1.34 -17.55
CA ARG A 56 -5.47 0.15 -16.70
C ARG A 56 -5.40 0.59 -15.24
N ASP A 57 -6.49 0.35 -14.54
CA ASP A 57 -6.62 0.76 -13.13
C ASP A 57 -6.22 -0.36 -12.18
N TYR A 58 -5.86 0.00 -10.95
CA TYR A 58 -5.58 -0.94 -9.87
C TYR A 58 -5.86 -0.32 -8.50
N ILE A 59 -6.01 -1.15 -7.47
CA ILE A 59 -6.05 -0.74 -6.08
C ILE A 59 -4.83 -1.32 -5.38
N LEU A 60 -4.00 -0.47 -4.80
CA LEU A 60 -2.83 -0.87 -4.01
C LEU A 60 -3.10 -0.65 -2.53
N TYR A 61 -2.89 -1.68 -1.72
CA TYR A 61 -2.87 -1.60 -0.28
C TYR A 61 -1.43 -1.63 0.24
N ILE A 62 -1.09 -0.65 1.06
CA ILE A 62 0.21 -0.49 1.71
C ILE A 62 0.00 -0.70 3.21
N PRO A 63 0.61 -1.73 3.83
CA PRO A 63 0.44 -2.01 5.24
C PRO A 63 1.10 -0.95 6.13
N ALA A 64 0.60 -0.79 7.36
CA ALA A 64 1.08 0.21 8.31
C ALA A 64 2.56 0.05 8.69
N ASN A 65 3.09 -1.16 8.61
CA ASN A 65 4.50 -1.47 8.91
C ASN A 65 5.46 -1.21 7.74
N TYR A 66 4.96 -0.86 6.54
CA TYR A 66 5.80 -0.49 5.40
C TYR A 66 6.40 0.90 5.59
N ASN A 67 7.70 1.03 5.46
CA ASN A 67 8.43 2.30 5.65
C ASN A 67 9.34 2.69 4.47
N GLY A 68 9.36 1.89 3.40
CA GLY A 68 10.17 2.12 2.21
C GLY A 68 11.68 1.88 2.36
N ASN A 69 12.16 1.45 3.54
CA ASN A 69 13.58 1.25 3.80
C ASN A 69 14.06 -0.20 3.55
N THR A 70 13.12 -1.11 3.37
CA THR A 70 13.40 -2.53 3.16
C THR A 70 12.49 -3.04 2.05
N ASP A 71 13.06 -3.81 1.14
CA ASP A 71 12.31 -4.42 0.05
C ASP A 71 11.34 -5.48 0.60
N VAL A 72 10.06 -5.32 0.27
CA VAL A 72 8.97 -6.19 0.72
C VAL A 72 8.40 -7.01 -0.44
N PRO A 73 7.72 -8.14 -0.17
CA PRO A 73 7.02 -8.88 -1.21
C PRO A 73 5.88 -8.07 -1.84
N LEU A 74 5.53 -8.42 -3.08
CA LEU A 74 4.32 -7.96 -3.77
C LEU A 74 3.38 -9.14 -4.00
N VAL A 75 2.11 -8.99 -3.65
CA VAL A 75 1.04 -9.96 -3.94
C VAL A 75 0.03 -9.32 -4.89
N LEU A 76 -0.16 -9.93 -6.07
CA LEU A 76 -1.20 -9.55 -7.01
C LEU A 76 -2.43 -10.45 -6.78
N ASN A 77 -3.60 -9.86 -6.59
CA ASN A 77 -4.85 -10.56 -6.31
C ASN A 77 -5.91 -10.25 -7.36
N PHE A 78 -6.10 -11.16 -8.31
CA PHE A 78 -6.92 -10.98 -9.51
C PHE A 78 -8.38 -11.37 -9.29
N HIS A 79 -9.32 -10.50 -9.68
CA HIS A 79 -10.76 -10.78 -9.59
C HIS A 79 -11.25 -11.81 -10.61
N GLY A 80 -12.40 -12.42 -10.35
CA GLY A 80 -13.08 -13.33 -11.26
C GLY A 80 -13.79 -12.59 -12.41
N TYR A 81 -14.27 -13.36 -13.40
CA TYR A 81 -15.09 -12.83 -14.49
C TYR A 81 -16.40 -12.23 -13.95
N GLY A 82 -16.80 -11.06 -14.46
CA GLY A 82 -17.97 -10.31 -14.00
C GLY A 82 -17.76 -9.53 -12.71
N SER A 83 -16.58 -9.64 -12.07
CA SER A 83 -16.23 -8.92 -10.84
C SER A 83 -15.28 -7.74 -11.14
N ASN A 84 -14.68 -7.16 -10.10
CA ASN A 84 -13.79 -6.00 -10.18
C ASN A 84 -12.79 -5.98 -9.02
N ALA A 85 -11.79 -5.07 -9.09
CA ALA A 85 -10.75 -4.93 -8.10
C ALA A 85 -11.29 -4.65 -6.68
N THR A 86 -12.34 -3.83 -6.56
CA THR A 86 -12.95 -3.50 -5.25
C THR A 86 -13.64 -4.71 -4.62
N GLU A 87 -14.39 -5.47 -5.41
CA GLU A 87 -15.02 -6.70 -4.92
C GLU A 87 -13.97 -7.74 -4.51
N GLN A 88 -12.92 -7.93 -5.33
CA GLN A 88 -11.83 -8.82 -4.99
C GLN A 88 -11.15 -8.43 -3.68
N MET A 89 -10.90 -7.14 -3.46
CA MET A 89 -10.34 -6.64 -2.22
C MET A 89 -11.22 -6.95 -1.00
N ASN A 90 -12.55 -7.01 -1.18
CA ASN A 90 -13.48 -7.20 -0.08
C ASN A 90 -13.73 -8.69 0.25
N TYR A 91 -13.89 -9.56 -0.76
CA TYR A 91 -14.17 -10.97 -0.48
C TYR A 91 -12.90 -11.85 -0.44
N GLY A 92 -11.84 -11.46 -1.12
CA GLY A 92 -10.50 -12.05 -1.02
C GLY A 92 -9.57 -11.16 -0.22
N ASP A 93 -10.01 -10.74 0.97
CA ASP A 93 -9.34 -9.73 1.78
C ASP A 93 -8.07 -10.27 2.45
N PHE A 94 -6.93 -9.82 1.97
CA PHE A 94 -5.62 -10.12 2.54
C PHE A 94 -4.98 -8.94 3.28
N ARG A 95 -5.74 -7.87 3.56
CA ARG A 95 -5.18 -6.65 4.19
C ARG A 95 -4.65 -6.92 5.60
N ASP A 96 -5.39 -7.65 6.44
CA ASP A 96 -4.91 -8.03 7.77
C ASP A 96 -3.66 -8.91 7.71
N LEU A 97 -3.58 -9.79 6.69
CA LEU A 97 -2.41 -10.60 6.45
C LEU A 97 -1.23 -9.74 5.96
N SER A 98 -1.48 -8.77 5.08
CA SER A 98 -0.50 -7.79 4.62
C SER A 98 0.07 -6.98 5.78
N ASP A 99 -0.77 -6.53 6.72
CA ASP A 99 -0.36 -5.81 7.92
C ASP A 99 0.51 -6.68 8.86
N THR A 100 0.23 -7.99 8.91
CA THR A 100 0.96 -8.92 9.78
C THR A 100 2.29 -9.35 9.16
N GLU A 101 2.28 -9.73 7.88
CA GLU A 101 3.42 -10.34 7.18
C GLU A 101 4.29 -9.32 6.40
N GLY A 102 3.83 -8.08 6.25
CA GLY A 102 4.59 -6.98 5.67
C GLY A 102 4.81 -7.11 4.16
N PHE A 103 3.75 -7.26 3.37
CA PHE A 103 3.81 -7.25 1.92
C PHE A 103 2.89 -6.20 1.31
N LEU A 104 3.21 -5.68 0.13
CA LEU A 104 2.29 -4.85 -0.64
C LEU A 104 1.26 -5.74 -1.35
N LEU A 105 -0.01 -5.32 -1.32
CA LEU A 105 -1.10 -6.07 -1.93
C LEU A 105 -1.76 -5.23 -3.02
N VAL A 106 -1.76 -5.72 -4.26
CA VAL A 106 -2.39 -5.02 -5.38
C VAL A 106 -3.53 -5.84 -5.97
N HIS A 107 -4.63 -5.14 -6.24
CA HIS A 107 -5.81 -5.68 -6.92
C HIS A 107 -5.91 -5.01 -8.30
N PRO A 108 -5.40 -5.63 -9.37
CA PRO A 108 -5.52 -5.08 -10.71
C PRO A 108 -6.97 -5.14 -11.20
N GLN A 109 -7.33 -4.22 -12.11
CA GLN A 109 -8.64 -4.16 -12.73
C GLN A 109 -8.58 -4.74 -14.14
N GLY A 110 -9.40 -5.77 -14.41
CA GLY A 110 -9.57 -6.34 -15.73
C GLY A 110 -10.30 -5.41 -16.70
N THR A 111 -10.17 -5.69 -17.99
CA THR A 111 -10.91 -4.99 -19.05
C THR A 111 -12.27 -5.61 -19.28
N THR A 112 -13.12 -4.94 -20.09
CA THR A 112 -14.41 -5.48 -20.49
C THR A 112 -14.25 -6.51 -21.61
N ILE A 113 -14.75 -7.70 -21.41
CA ILE A 113 -14.77 -8.82 -22.34
C ILE A 113 -16.23 -9.26 -22.49
N ASN A 114 -16.81 -9.14 -23.67
CA ASN A 114 -18.22 -9.49 -23.93
C ASN A 114 -19.22 -8.83 -22.96
N GLY A 115 -18.97 -7.57 -22.59
CA GLY A 115 -19.85 -6.81 -21.69
C GLY A 115 -19.53 -6.96 -20.20
N GLU A 116 -18.71 -7.90 -19.80
CA GLU A 116 -18.30 -8.17 -18.43
C GLU A 116 -16.81 -7.93 -18.23
N ARG A 117 -16.39 -7.62 -17.00
CA ARG A 117 -14.98 -7.47 -16.66
C ARG A 117 -14.29 -8.82 -16.52
N GLY A 118 -13.06 -8.91 -16.98
CA GLY A 118 -12.29 -10.16 -16.89
C GLY A 118 -10.88 -10.02 -17.43
N TRP A 119 -10.23 -11.16 -17.53
CA TRP A 119 -8.83 -11.31 -17.98
C TRP A 119 -8.80 -12.16 -19.24
N ASN A 120 -7.97 -11.76 -20.21
CA ASN A 120 -7.62 -12.57 -21.35
C ASN A 120 -6.64 -13.67 -20.92
N VAL A 121 -7.18 -14.82 -20.64
CA VAL A 121 -6.40 -15.99 -20.16
C VAL A 121 -6.09 -16.99 -21.28
N GLY A 122 -6.25 -16.55 -22.54
CA GLY A 122 -5.87 -17.35 -23.71
C GLY A 122 -6.87 -18.45 -24.08
N PHE A 123 -8.08 -18.46 -23.54
CA PHE A 123 -9.10 -19.42 -23.96
C PHE A 123 -9.58 -19.13 -25.39
N PRO A 124 -9.61 -20.15 -26.28
CA PRO A 124 -10.19 -19.98 -27.62
C PRO A 124 -11.65 -19.49 -27.53
N GLY A 125 -11.97 -18.41 -28.26
CA GLY A 125 -13.33 -17.85 -28.28
C GLY A 125 -13.66 -16.91 -27.11
N SER A 126 -12.71 -16.56 -26.26
CA SER A 126 -12.90 -15.55 -25.19
C SER A 126 -13.30 -14.17 -25.72
N GLY A 127 -13.01 -13.87 -26.99
CA GLY A 127 -13.30 -12.58 -27.62
C GLY A 127 -12.41 -11.43 -27.13
N SER A 128 -11.44 -11.69 -26.26
CA SER A 128 -10.48 -10.69 -25.81
C SER A 128 -9.16 -10.79 -26.58
N THR A 129 -8.63 -9.63 -26.95
CA THR A 129 -7.26 -9.48 -27.52
C THR A 129 -6.39 -8.61 -26.60
N THR A 130 -6.87 -8.29 -25.41
CA THR A 130 -6.14 -7.44 -24.45
C THR A 130 -4.90 -8.17 -23.97
N ASP A 131 -3.77 -7.47 -23.92
CA ASP A 131 -2.53 -7.98 -23.35
C ASP A 131 -2.52 -7.78 -21.83
N ASP A 132 -3.16 -8.70 -21.10
CA ASP A 132 -3.22 -8.68 -19.64
C ASP A 132 -1.92 -9.16 -19.00
N VAL A 133 -1.12 -9.96 -19.71
CA VAL A 133 0.20 -10.42 -19.25
C VAL A 133 1.18 -9.26 -19.27
N GLY A 134 1.30 -8.55 -20.39
CA GLY A 134 2.16 -7.37 -20.49
C GLY A 134 1.71 -6.23 -19.58
N PHE A 135 0.39 -6.03 -19.39
CA PHE A 135 -0.10 -5.10 -18.38
C PHE A 135 0.37 -5.48 -16.96
N THR A 136 0.32 -6.76 -16.60
CA THR A 136 0.76 -7.22 -15.28
C THR A 136 2.27 -7.02 -15.10
N GLU A 137 3.05 -7.28 -16.14
CA GLU A 137 4.48 -6.99 -16.15
C GLU A 137 4.76 -5.51 -15.93
N ALA A 138 4.10 -4.64 -16.70
CA ALA A 138 4.23 -3.19 -16.58
C ALA A 138 3.79 -2.68 -15.18
N LEU A 139 2.75 -3.26 -14.59
CA LEU A 139 2.29 -2.92 -13.24
C LEU A 139 3.31 -3.29 -12.17
N ILE A 140 3.94 -4.48 -12.28
CA ILE A 140 5.01 -4.89 -11.36
C ILE A 140 6.18 -3.89 -11.45
N ASP A 141 6.60 -3.54 -12.66
CA ASP A 141 7.72 -2.62 -12.89
C ASP A 141 7.40 -1.20 -12.40
N GLU A 142 6.20 -0.71 -12.65
CA GLU A 142 5.74 0.60 -12.15
C GLU A 142 5.74 0.65 -10.62
N LEU A 143 5.18 -0.39 -9.97
CA LEU A 143 5.16 -0.45 -8.51
C LEU A 143 6.57 -0.58 -7.91
N ALA A 144 7.48 -1.31 -8.56
CA ALA A 144 8.87 -1.43 -8.12
C ALA A 144 9.67 -0.13 -8.28
N ASN A 145 9.28 0.74 -9.23
CA ASN A 145 9.86 2.09 -9.36
C ASN A 145 9.37 3.05 -8.26
N LEU A 146 8.17 2.82 -7.72
CA LEU A 146 7.54 3.70 -6.73
C LEU A 146 7.77 3.23 -5.28
N TYR A 147 7.96 1.94 -5.07
CA TYR A 147 8.05 1.30 -3.76
C TYR A 147 9.24 0.34 -3.68
N ALA A 148 9.78 0.15 -2.47
CA ALA A 148 10.81 -0.85 -2.20
C ALA A 148 10.19 -2.26 -2.26
N ILE A 149 10.23 -2.89 -3.43
CA ILE A 149 9.68 -4.22 -3.70
C ILE A 149 10.82 -5.20 -3.98
N ASN A 150 10.81 -6.34 -3.31
CA ASN A 150 11.68 -7.46 -3.63
C ASN A 150 11.14 -8.20 -4.87
N LEU A 151 11.77 -7.99 -6.02
CA LEU A 151 11.34 -8.59 -7.30
C LEU A 151 11.50 -10.12 -7.36
N ASP A 152 12.27 -10.73 -6.45
CA ASP A 152 12.33 -12.19 -6.29
C ASP A 152 11.15 -12.75 -5.47
N ARG A 153 10.30 -11.87 -4.93
CA ARG A 153 9.17 -12.22 -4.06
C ARG A 153 7.86 -11.60 -4.55
N VAL A 154 7.56 -11.76 -5.83
CA VAL A 154 6.30 -11.36 -6.46
C VAL A 154 5.42 -12.58 -6.62
N TYR A 155 4.20 -12.51 -6.09
CA TYR A 155 3.25 -13.62 -6.05
C TYR A 155 1.95 -13.23 -6.72
N ALA A 156 1.27 -14.22 -7.35
CA ALA A 156 -0.02 -14.01 -7.98
C ALA A 156 -1.06 -14.97 -7.42
N THR A 157 -2.23 -14.45 -7.09
CA THR A 157 -3.40 -15.21 -6.70
C THR A 157 -4.65 -14.62 -7.35
N GLY A 158 -5.74 -15.34 -7.35
CA GLY A 158 -7.00 -14.84 -7.86
C GLY A 158 -8.07 -15.93 -7.88
N MET A 159 -9.30 -15.48 -8.07
CA MET A 159 -10.47 -16.34 -8.07
C MET A 159 -10.97 -16.59 -9.50
N SER A 160 -11.34 -17.84 -9.83
CA SER A 160 -11.96 -18.22 -11.11
C SER A 160 -11.12 -17.73 -12.31
N ASN A 161 -11.62 -16.81 -13.13
CA ASN A 161 -10.87 -16.18 -14.22
C ASN A 161 -9.55 -15.54 -13.75
N GLY A 162 -9.51 -14.93 -12.53
CA GLY A 162 -8.28 -14.44 -11.90
C GLY A 162 -7.33 -15.57 -11.49
N GLY A 163 -7.86 -16.74 -11.13
CA GLY A 163 -7.07 -17.95 -10.89
C GLY A 163 -6.42 -18.47 -12.16
N PHE A 164 -7.14 -18.50 -13.29
CA PHE A 164 -6.57 -18.83 -14.60
C PHE A 164 -5.51 -17.79 -15.02
N MET A 165 -5.73 -16.49 -14.72
CA MET A 165 -4.74 -15.45 -14.96
C MET A 165 -3.45 -15.74 -14.18
N SER A 166 -3.54 -16.16 -12.93
CA SER A 166 -2.38 -16.52 -12.11
C SER A 166 -1.59 -17.69 -12.74
N PHE A 167 -2.24 -18.70 -13.29
CA PHE A 167 -1.58 -19.79 -14.04
C PHE A 167 -0.90 -19.28 -15.31
N LEU A 168 -1.57 -18.40 -16.07
CA LEU A 168 -1.00 -17.84 -17.29
C LEU A 168 0.27 -17.03 -16.98
N LEU A 169 0.26 -16.24 -15.91
CA LEU A 169 1.42 -15.48 -15.43
C LEU A 169 2.57 -16.39 -15.01
N ALA A 170 2.29 -17.50 -14.30
CA ALA A 170 3.33 -18.47 -13.95
C ALA A 170 4.01 -19.07 -15.19
N CYS A 171 3.26 -19.25 -16.29
CA CYS A 171 3.80 -19.76 -17.54
C CYS A 171 4.55 -18.69 -18.37
N GLN A 172 4.02 -17.48 -18.47
CA GLN A 172 4.53 -16.45 -19.39
C GLN A 172 5.44 -15.41 -18.72
N LEU A 173 5.31 -15.21 -17.39
CA LEU A 173 6.15 -14.32 -16.60
C LEU A 173 6.92 -15.07 -15.50
N SER A 174 7.35 -16.29 -15.77
CA SER A 174 8.06 -17.15 -14.81
C SER A 174 9.35 -16.52 -14.26
N GLN A 175 9.91 -15.53 -14.94
CA GLN A 175 11.08 -14.78 -14.48
C GLN A 175 10.73 -13.70 -13.43
N LYS A 176 9.45 -13.33 -13.29
CA LYS A 176 8.97 -12.30 -12.36
C LYS A 176 8.06 -12.89 -11.28
N ILE A 177 7.31 -13.94 -11.55
CA ILE A 177 6.37 -14.56 -10.61
C ILE A 177 7.03 -15.73 -9.88
N ALA A 178 7.27 -15.55 -8.58
CA ALA A 178 7.94 -16.54 -7.74
C ALA A 178 7.04 -17.73 -7.39
N ALA A 179 5.74 -17.49 -7.16
CA ALA A 179 4.75 -18.55 -6.92
C ALA A 179 3.33 -18.03 -7.15
N ILE A 180 2.41 -18.96 -7.32
CA ILE A 180 0.98 -18.67 -7.50
C ILE A 180 0.10 -19.48 -6.54
N ALA A 181 -1.12 -18.96 -6.29
CA ALA A 181 -2.20 -19.67 -5.63
C ALA A 181 -3.51 -19.41 -6.40
N SER A 182 -3.97 -20.39 -7.16
CA SER A 182 -5.24 -20.29 -7.90
C SER A 182 -6.41 -20.76 -7.06
N VAL A 183 -7.48 -19.97 -6.99
CA VAL A 183 -8.73 -20.33 -6.30
C VAL A 183 -9.82 -20.55 -7.35
N ALA A 184 -10.34 -21.79 -7.45
CA ALA A 184 -11.38 -22.18 -8.40
C ALA A 184 -11.07 -21.81 -9.86
N GLY A 185 -9.80 -21.78 -10.25
CA GLY A 185 -9.31 -21.49 -11.59
C GLY A 185 -8.48 -22.63 -12.16
N SER A 186 -8.88 -23.87 -11.94
CA SER A 186 -8.22 -25.09 -12.43
C SER A 186 -8.95 -25.69 -13.62
#